data_1021dd41fe090c6e54aaaaaf0e2100a2
#
_entry.id   1021dd41fe090c6e54aaaaaf0e2100a2
#
_cell.length_a   1.000
_cell.length_b   1.000
_cell.length_c   1.000
_cell.angle_alpha   90.00
_cell.angle_beta   90.00
_cell.angle_gamma   90.00
#
_symmetry.space_group_name_H-M   'P 1'
#
loop_
_entity.id
_entity.type
_entity.pdbx_description
1 polymer ?
#
loop_
_entity_poly.entity_id
_entity_poly.type
_entity_poly.pdbx_seq_one_letter_code
_entity_poly.pdbx_strand_id
1 'polypeptide(L)'
;MEAKTQAIGRELFRLTRREHEHLTTLNRWTKQLLSWCLADPHLKGQVLRFIDVLPTLRTPQAVVRHLHEYFPTTQARLPAALRVGVSLARPGLLTASAATAVVRQLVEQVAHQFIAGSQLDEAAPIVQRLAAQGLLVSFDLLGEQVTS
;
A
#
# COMPACT_ATOMS: atom_id res chain seq x y z
N MET A 1 -21.08 -27.67 -9.32
CA MET A 1 -21.18 -26.20 -9.10
C MET A 1 -19.81 -25.54 -9.04
N GLU A 2 -18.87 -26.05 -8.29
CA GLU A 2 -17.55 -25.50 -8.05
C GLU A 2 -16.72 -25.23 -9.32
N ALA A 3 -16.71 -26.15 -10.28
CA ALA A 3 -15.99 -26.00 -11.54
C ALA A 3 -16.48 -24.82 -12.39
N LYS A 4 -17.79 -24.54 -12.38
CA LYS A 4 -18.38 -23.38 -13.06
C LYS A 4 -18.01 -22.07 -12.37
N THR A 5 -18.04 -22.04 -11.04
CA THR A 5 -17.65 -20.87 -10.24
C THR A 5 -16.18 -20.53 -10.45
N GLN A 6 -15.31 -21.52 -10.46
CA GLN A 6 -13.89 -21.34 -10.73
C GLN A 6 -13.61 -20.89 -12.18
N ALA A 7 -14.38 -21.38 -13.16
CA ALA A 7 -14.26 -20.96 -14.56
C ALA A 7 -14.66 -19.50 -14.74
N ILE A 8 -15.79 -19.08 -14.13
CA ILE A 8 -16.26 -17.68 -14.14
C ILE A 8 -15.24 -16.79 -13.40
N GLY A 9 -14.74 -17.21 -12.25
CA GLY A 9 -13.73 -16.48 -11.52
C GLY A 9 -12.46 -16.24 -12.36
N ARG A 10 -11.95 -17.27 -13.02
CA ARG A 10 -10.78 -17.14 -13.90
C ARG A 10 -11.03 -16.19 -15.07
N GLU A 11 -12.21 -16.23 -15.66
CA GLU A 11 -12.59 -15.34 -16.76
C GLU A 11 -12.73 -13.89 -16.30
N LEU A 12 -13.34 -13.64 -15.15
CA LEU A 12 -13.40 -12.31 -14.54
C LEU A 12 -12.00 -11.75 -14.27
N PHE A 13 -11.10 -12.56 -13.68
CA PHE A 13 -9.71 -12.14 -13.46
C PHE A 13 -8.94 -11.91 -14.76
N ARG A 14 -9.25 -12.64 -15.83
CA ARG A 14 -8.66 -12.42 -17.16
C ARG A 14 -9.10 -11.09 -17.75
N LEU A 15 -10.38 -10.75 -17.64
CA LEU A 15 -10.96 -9.51 -18.16
C LEU A 15 -10.41 -8.29 -17.39
N THR A 16 -10.35 -8.36 -16.05
CA THR A 16 -9.81 -7.28 -15.23
C THR A 16 -8.31 -7.04 -15.44
N ARG A 17 -7.53 -8.03 -15.85
CA ARG A 17 -6.11 -7.84 -16.20
C ARG A 17 -5.89 -6.92 -17.41
N ARG A 18 -6.79 -6.88 -18.36
CA ARG A 18 -6.66 -6.07 -19.59
C ARG A 18 -6.84 -4.57 -19.36
N GLU A 19 -7.59 -4.16 -18.35
CA GLU A 19 -7.87 -2.74 -18.09
C GLU A 19 -6.76 -2.01 -17.31
N HIS A 20 -5.71 -2.72 -16.89
CA HIS A 20 -4.73 -2.18 -15.94
C HIS A 20 -3.45 -1.61 -16.57
N GLU A 21 -3.38 -1.43 -17.89
CA GLU A 21 -2.12 -1.07 -18.59
C GLU A 21 -1.76 0.43 -18.57
N HIS A 22 -2.62 1.32 -18.08
CA HIS A 22 -2.36 2.79 -18.09
C HIS A 22 -2.00 3.37 -16.72
N LEU A 23 -1.15 2.72 -15.95
CA LEU A 23 -0.83 3.19 -14.60
C LEU A 23 0.56 3.82 -14.53
N THR A 24 0.65 4.97 -13.82
CA THR A 24 1.89 5.69 -13.54
C THR A 24 2.93 4.79 -12.84
N THR A 25 4.21 5.16 -12.93
CA THR A 25 5.35 4.40 -12.36
C THR A 25 5.16 4.09 -10.87
N LEU A 26 4.57 5.00 -10.12
CA LEU A 26 4.31 4.87 -8.69
C LEU A 26 3.24 3.79 -8.40
N ASN A 27 2.23 3.69 -9.26
CA ASN A 27 1.24 2.60 -9.22
C ASN A 27 1.86 1.22 -9.50
N ARG A 28 2.94 1.16 -10.28
CA ARG A 28 3.70 -0.09 -10.49
C ARG A 28 4.36 -0.57 -9.21
N TRP A 29 5.01 0.33 -8.46
CA TRP A 29 5.66 0.00 -7.21
C TRP A 29 4.66 -0.47 -6.14
N THR A 30 3.54 0.20 -6.02
CA THR A 30 2.47 -0.20 -5.09
C THR A 30 1.93 -1.59 -5.43
N LYS A 31 1.64 -1.87 -6.69
CA LYS A 31 1.21 -3.19 -7.14
C LYS A 31 2.28 -4.26 -6.91
N GLN A 32 3.53 -3.92 -7.15
CA GLN A 32 4.64 -4.83 -6.92
C GLN A 32 4.79 -5.16 -5.44
N LEU A 33 4.67 -4.16 -4.56
CA LEU A 33 4.71 -4.37 -3.11
C LEU A 33 3.56 -5.26 -2.65
N LEU A 34 2.33 -4.99 -3.11
CA LEU A 34 1.17 -5.84 -2.81
C LEU A 34 1.36 -7.26 -3.32
N SER A 35 1.90 -7.45 -4.53
CA SER A 35 2.21 -8.76 -5.09
C SER A 35 3.20 -9.52 -4.21
N TRP A 36 4.25 -8.87 -3.71
CA TRP A 36 5.21 -9.49 -2.79
C TRP A 36 4.58 -9.85 -1.45
N CYS A 37 3.74 -8.98 -0.89
CA CYS A 37 3.00 -9.26 0.35
C CYS A 37 2.03 -10.44 0.21
N LEU A 38 1.41 -10.59 -0.97
CA LEU A 38 0.53 -11.73 -1.25
C LEU A 38 1.32 -13.05 -1.42
N ALA A 39 2.54 -12.97 -1.95
CA ALA A 39 3.38 -14.13 -2.17
C ALA A 39 4.10 -14.61 -0.90
N ASP A 40 4.38 -13.71 0.04
CA ASP A 40 5.10 -14.03 1.29
C ASP A 40 4.31 -13.52 2.52
N PRO A 41 3.64 -14.41 3.28
CA PRO A 41 2.91 -14.04 4.50
C PRO A 41 3.79 -13.40 5.58
N HIS A 42 5.08 -13.74 5.63
CA HIS A 42 6.01 -13.15 6.59
C HIS A 42 6.30 -11.68 6.25
N LEU A 43 6.62 -11.40 4.98
CA LEU A 43 6.81 -10.04 4.48
C LEU A 43 5.53 -9.21 4.69
N LYS A 44 4.36 -9.78 4.40
CA LYS A 44 3.07 -9.14 4.66
C LYS A 44 2.94 -8.73 6.13
N GLY A 45 3.25 -9.63 7.07
CA GLY A 45 3.19 -9.35 8.50
C GLY A 45 4.13 -8.23 8.93
N GLN A 46 5.36 -8.20 8.38
CA GLN A 46 6.34 -7.13 8.64
C GLN A 46 5.87 -5.78 8.10
N VAL A 47 5.33 -5.74 6.87
CA VAL A 47 4.78 -4.52 6.25
C VAL A 47 3.62 -3.97 7.06
N LEU A 48 2.66 -4.80 7.47
CA LEU A 48 1.52 -4.37 8.28
C LEU A 48 1.96 -3.80 9.62
N ARG A 49 2.85 -4.49 10.35
CA ARG A 49 3.40 -3.99 11.62
C ARG A 49 4.14 -2.66 11.47
N PHE A 50 4.89 -2.51 10.39
CA PHE A 50 5.58 -1.26 10.10
C PHE A 50 4.59 -0.12 9.84
N ILE A 51 3.52 -0.38 9.07
CA ILE A 51 2.45 0.60 8.80
C ILE A 51 1.76 1.02 10.08
N ASP A 52 1.46 0.10 10.99
CA ASP A 52 0.82 0.39 12.28
C ASP A 52 1.68 1.31 13.16
N VAL A 53 3.00 1.14 13.14
CA VAL A 53 3.92 1.96 13.94
C VAL A 53 4.24 3.30 13.27
N LEU A 54 4.20 3.39 11.94
CA LEU A 54 4.61 4.56 11.16
C LEU A 54 3.98 5.90 11.61
N PRO A 55 2.69 6.00 11.99
CA PRO A 55 2.10 7.25 12.46
C PRO A 55 2.72 7.76 13.77
N THR A 56 3.27 6.89 14.61
CA THR A 56 3.90 7.24 15.88
C THR A 56 5.33 7.77 15.71
N LEU A 57 5.96 7.50 14.57
CA LEU A 57 7.34 7.88 14.26
C LEU A 57 7.41 9.35 13.82
N ARG A 58 7.75 10.23 14.76
CA ARG A 58 7.73 11.68 14.56
C ARG A 58 8.96 12.23 13.81
N THR A 59 10.07 11.52 13.80
CA THR A 59 11.33 11.99 13.18
C THR A 59 11.74 11.08 12.00
N PRO A 60 12.35 11.64 10.95
CA PRO A 60 12.86 10.86 9.81
C PRO A 60 13.87 9.78 10.24
N GLN A 61 14.68 10.07 11.23
CA GLN A 61 15.66 9.13 11.79
C GLN A 61 14.98 7.94 12.47
N ALA A 62 13.85 8.18 13.17
CA ALA A 62 13.06 7.10 13.77
C ALA A 62 12.45 6.21 12.66
N VAL A 63 11.92 6.79 11.59
CA VAL A 63 11.37 6.02 10.46
C VAL A 63 12.43 5.14 9.82
N VAL A 64 13.62 5.70 9.52
CA VAL A 64 14.73 4.93 8.92
C VAL A 64 15.21 3.82 9.84
N ARG A 65 15.34 4.07 11.15
CA ARG A 65 15.74 3.04 12.12
C ARG A 65 14.75 1.89 12.14
N HIS A 66 13.44 2.17 12.24
CA HIS A 66 12.42 1.15 12.24
C HIS A 66 12.33 0.43 10.88
N LEU A 67 12.57 1.15 9.76
CA LEU A 67 12.65 0.54 8.44
C LEU A 67 13.74 -0.56 8.40
N HIS A 68 14.93 -0.29 8.95
CA HIS A 68 16.00 -1.28 9.05
C HIS A 68 15.70 -2.41 10.03
N GLU A 69 14.97 -2.12 11.09
CA GLU A 69 14.57 -3.11 12.10
C GLU A 69 13.54 -4.11 11.54
N TYR A 70 12.51 -3.61 10.86
CA TYR A 70 11.46 -4.45 10.27
C TYR A 70 11.91 -5.13 8.97
N PHE A 71 12.80 -4.52 8.19
CA PHE A 71 13.27 -5.03 6.90
C PHE A 71 14.81 -5.15 6.88
N PRO A 72 15.39 -6.05 7.67
CA PRO A 72 16.84 -6.21 7.68
C PRO A 72 17.32 -6.69 6.30
N THR A 73 18.29 -5.96 5.72
CA THR A 73 18.81 -6.21 4.36
C THR A 73 19.52 -7.55 4.23
N THR A 74 19.85 -8.19 5.35
CA THR A 74 20.44 -9.54 5.43
C THR A 74 19.43 -10.65 5.18
N GLN A 75 18.12 -10.38 5.23
CA GLN A 75 17.10 -11.39 4.95
C GLN A 75 17.09 -11.76 3.46
N ALA A 76 17.41 -13.01 3.17
CA ALA A 76 17.43 -13.56 1.80
C ALA A 76 16.04 -13.50 1.11
N ARG A 77 14.95 -13.44 1.86
CA ARG A 77 13.57 -13.38 1.36
C ARG A 77 13.12 -11.98 0.96
N LEU A 78 13.84 -10.93 1.35
CA LEU A 78 13.47 -9.58 1.00
C LEU A 78 13.68 -9.34 -0.50
N PRO A 79 12.66 -8.89 -1.26
CA PRO A 79 12.81 -8.58 -2.68
C PRO A 79 13.98 -7.63 -2.94
N ALA A 80 14.77 -7.89 -3.99
CA ALA A 80 16.00 -7.15 -4.25
C ALA A 80 15.79 -5.63 -4.30
N ALA A 81 14.70 -5.18 -4.94
CA ALA A 81 14.38 -3.76 -5.04
C ALA A 81 14.07 -3.13 -3.66
N LEU A 82 13.35 -3.84 -2.79
CA LEU A 82 13.06 -3.37 -1.44
C LEU A 82 14.35 -3.34 -0.59
N ARG A 83 15.20 -4.36 -0.72
CA ARG A 83 16.51 -4.43 -0.06
C ARG A 83 17.41 -3.26 -0.45
N VAL A 84 17.48 -2.92 -1.75
CA VAL A 84 18.24 -1.74 -2.23
C VAL A 84 17.63 -0.46 -1.66
N GLY A 85 16.31 -0.28 -1.71
CA GLY A 85 15.64 0.88 -1.13
C GLY A 85 15.94 1.06 0.36
N VAL A 86 15.85 -0.01 1.15
CA VAL A 86 16.18 0.02 2.58
C VAL A 86 17.67 0.32 2.80
N SER A 87 18.58 -0.25 2.01
CA SER A 87 20.04 -0.01 2.16
C SER A 87 20.45 1.43 1.85
N LEU A 88 19.71 2.11 0.99
CA LEU A 88 19.91 3.53 0.66
C LEU A 88 19.35 4.47 1.74
N ALA A 89 18.36 4.02 2.51
CA ALA A 89 17.80 4.76 3.63
C ALA A 89 18.81 4.77 4.80
N ARG A 90 19.58 5.86 4.93
CA ARG A 90 20.57 6.03 6.01
C ARG A 90 20.11 7.07 7.02
N PRO A 91 20.51 6.98 8.29
CA PRO A 91 20.09 7.93 9.34
C PRO A 91 20.67 9.35 9.18
N GLY A 92 21.34 9.69 8.08
CA GLY A 92 21.76 11.05 7.75
C GLY A 92 20.58 11.97 7.43
N LEU A 93 20.70 13.28 7.74
CA LEU A 93 19.57 14.22 7.74
C LEU A 93 18.81 14.28 6.41
N LEU A 94 19.52 14.37 5.29
CA LEU A 94 18.90 14.49 3.96
C LEU A 94 18.35 13.15 3.44
N THR A 95 19.09 12.07 3.62
CA THR A 95 18.69 10.74 3.16
C THR A 95 17.53 10.19 3.99
N ALA A 96 17.48 10.45 5.29
CA ALA A 96 16.39 10.05 6.15
C ALA A 96 15.09 10.78 5.80
N SER A 97 15.15 12.08 5.53
CA SER A 97 13.98 12.86 5.12
C SER A 97 13.42 12.38 3.78
N ALA A 98 14.29 12.15 2.79
CA ALA A 98 13.89 11.63 1.49
C ALA A 98 13.26 10.22 1.60
N ALA A 99 13.90 9.31 2.34
CA ALA A 99 13.39 7.97 2.57
C ALA A 99 12.02 8.00 3.27
N THR A 100 11.87 8.87 4.29
CA THR A 100 10.60 9.04 5.02
C THR A 100 9.50 9.54 4.09
N ALA A 101 9.78 10.53 3.24
CA ALA A 101 8.81 11.05 2.27
C ALA A 101 8.33 9.95 1.31
N VAL A 102 9.27 9.16 0.77
CA VAL A 102 8.94 8.04 -0.12
C VAL A 102 8.10 6.98 0.60
N VAL A 103 8.48 6.60 1.82
CA VAL A 103 7.74 5.61 2.61
C VAL A 103 6.33 6.09 2.90
N ARG A 104 6.15 7.33 3.37
CA ARG A 104 4.83 7.91 3.66
C ARG A 104 3.98 7.96 2.40
N GLN A 105 4.53 8.40 1.28
CA GLN A 105 3.83 8.46 0.01
C GLN A 105 3.41 7.08 -0.49
N LEU A 106 4.24 6.05 -0.34
CA LEU A 106 3.88 4.67 -0.71
C LEU A 106 2.74 4.14 0.18
N VAL A 107 2.81 4.37 1.48
CA VAL A 107 1.76 3.95 2.43
C VAL A 107 0.44 4.67 2.13
N GLU A 108 0.48 5.97 1.90
CA GLU A 108 -0.68 6.77 1.52
C GLU A 108 -1.32 6.27 0.22
N GLN A 109 -0.53 5.96 -0.79
CA GLN A 109 -1.04 5.42 -2.05
C GLN A 109 -1.66 4.03 -1.91
N VAL A 110 -1.08 3.17 -1.05
CA VAL A 110 -1.70 1.88 -0.72
C VAL A 110 -3.03 2.13 -0.01
N ALA A 111 -3.06 3.03 0.96
CA ALA A 111 -4.28 3.37 1.70
C ALA A 111 -5.39 3.89 0.77
N HIS A 112 -5.07 4.77 -0.16
CA HIS A 112 -6.04 5.31 -1.15
C HIS A 112 -6.64 4.27 -2.10
N GLN A 113 -6.13 3.05 -2.15
CA GLN A 113 -6.79 1.96 -2.88
C GLN A 113 -7.98 1.38 -2.12
N PHE A 114 -8.03 1.57 -0.81
CA PHE A 114 -9.04 1.00 0.08
C PHE A 114 -9.86 2.07 0.80
N ILE A 115 -9.31 3.26 0.96
CA ILE A 115 -9.90 4.36 1.71
C ILE A 115 -10.14 5.51 0.74
N ALA A 116 -11.40 5.91 0.59
CA ALA A 116 -11.81 6.98 -0.31
C ALA A 116 -11.35 8.37 0.17
N GLY A 117 -11.08 8.54 1.46
CA GLY A 117 -10.59 9.77 2.07
C GLY A 117 -10.85 9.79 3.56
N SER A 118 -10.28 10.78 4.23
CA SER A 118 -10.50 11.05 5.66
C SER A 118 -11.75 11.91 5.91
N GLN A 119 -12.23 12.58 4.86
CA GLN A 119 -13.40 13.46 4.90
C GLN A 119 -14.32 13.19 3.70
N LEU A 120 -15.59 13.54 3.87
CA LEU A 120 -16.61 13.29 2.84
C LEU A 120 -16.31 14.00 1.51
N ASP A 121 -15.73 15.21 1.60
CA ASP A 121 -15.37 16.01 0.44
C ASP A 121 -14.26 15.36 -0.42
N GLU A 122 -13.36 14.61 0.19
CA GLU A 122 -12.33 13.83 -0.50
C GLU A 122 -12.92 12.62 -1.23
N ALA A 123 -13.97 12.03 -0.68
CA ALA A 123 -14.67 10.89 -1.27
C ALA A 123 -15.56 11.28 -2.45
N ALA A 124 -16.11 12.49 -2.48
CA ALA A 124 -17.07 12.94 -3.50
C ALA A 124 -16.58 12.79 -4.95
N PRO A 125 -15.35 13.20 -5.33
CA PRO A 125 -14.85 13.03 -6.69
C PRO A 125 -14.64 11.56 -7.06
N ILE A 126 -14.36 10.69 -6.09
CA ILE A 126 -14.23 9.23 -6.31
C ILE A 126 -15.59 8.64 -6.64
N VAL A 127 -16.63 9.02 -5.88
CA VAL A 127 -18.02 8.60 -6.15
C VAL A 127 -18.46 9.02 -7.53
N GLN A 128 -18.26 10.29 -7.89
CA GLN A 128 -18.65 10.81 -9.20
C GLN A 128 -17.98 10.04 -10.34
N ARG A 129 -16.69 9.73 -10.20
CA ARG A 129 -15.95 8.95 -11.19
C ARG A 129 -16.47 7.53 -11.31
N LEU A 130 -16.78 6.85 -10.20
CA LEU A 130 -17.33 5.50 -10.20
C LEU A 130 -18.76 5.47 -10.73
N ALA A 131 -19.59 6.46 -10.37
CA ALA A 131 -20.94 6.62 -10.90
C ALA A 131 -20.94 6.87 -12.43
N ALA A 132 -19.97 7.64 -12.94
CA ALA A 132 -19.80 7.84 -14.39
C ALA A 132 -19.44 6.53 -15.14
N GLN A 133 -18.90 5.54 -14.42
CA GLN A 133 -18.63 4.20 -14.95
C GLN A 133 -19.81 3.22 -14.73
N GLY A 134 -20.95 3.71 -14.23
CA GLY A 134 -22.14 2.89 -13.94
C GLY A 134 -22.00 2.06 -12.65
N LEU A 135 -21.04 2.36 -11.79
CA LEU A 135 -20.83 1.67 -10.53
C LEU A 135 -21.57 2.35 -9.39
N LEU A 136 -22.32 1.57 -8.62
CA LEU A 136 -22.93 2.00 -7.37
C LEU A 136 -21.93 1.80 -6.22
N VAL A 137 -21.85 2.78 -5.32
CA VAL A 137 -20.88 2.79 -4.22
C VAL A 137 -21.63 2.87 -2.89
N SER A 138 -21.25 2.04 -1.93
CA SER A 138 -21.61 2.22 -0.52
C SER A 138 -20.36 2.61 0.26
N PHE A 139 -20.53 3.51 1.24
CA PHE A 139 -19.45 3.92 2.14
C PHE A 139 -19.61 3.24 3.49
N ASP A 140 -18.47 2.81 4.01
CA ASP A 140 -18.34 2.40 5.39
C ASP A 140 -17.46 3.43 6.12
N LEU A 141 -17.96 3.97 7.21
CA LEU A 141 -17.24 4.90 8.08
C LEU A 141 -16.42 4.09 9.07
N LEU A 142 -15.12 4.03 8.82
CA LEU A 142 -14.17 3.42 9.73
C LEU A 142 -13.70 4.48 10.73
N GLY A 143 -14.17 4.42 11.96
CA GLY A 143 -13.73 5.32 13.02
C GLY A 143 -14.09 4.74 14.38
N GLU A 144 -13.08 4.50 15.23
CA GLU A 144 -13.31 4.33 16.65
C GLU A 144 -13.51 5.70 17.25
N GLN A 145 -14.68 5.95 17.86
CA GLN A 145 -14.91 7.14 18.66
C GLN A 145 -13.99 7.07 19.89
N VAL A 146 -12.88 7.79 19.84
CA VAL A 146 -12.11 8.06 21.05
C VAL A 146 -12.84 9.15 21.81
N THR A 147 -13.72 8.77 22.71
CA THR A 147 -14.24 9.67 23.73
C THR A 147 -13.15 9.89 24.75
N SER A 148 -12.55 11.09 24.74
CA SER A 148 -11.71 11.60 25.83
C SER A 148 -12.53 11.92 27.05
#